data_034853ee4e14e2684c7fc70315d5dba8
#
_entry.id   034853ee4e14e2684c7fc70315d5dba8
#
_cell.length_a   1.000
_cell.length_b   1.000
_cell.length_c   1.000
_cell.angle_alpha   90.00
_cell.angle_beta   90.00
_cell.angle_gamma   90.00
#
_symmetry.space_group_name_H-M   'P 1'
#
loop_
_entity.id
_entity.type
_entity.pdbx_description
1 polymer ?
#
loop_
_entity_poly.entity_id
_entity_poly.type
_entity_poly.pdbx_seq_one_letter_code
_entity_poly.pdbx_strand_id
1 'polypeptide(L)'
;MPRPEGYREGQPRWLELESTDPPAARRFYGELFGWQFAESPPRAGGHLDCLLGGALVAGISRGAADRWLVLLSVDDAEATATSASAHGAGAITLDRQGERGTMLLLDDPTGARVGGWQAGTLPGFEVMWEPGSPVWFETVANDFAAASAFYTAVFGWELEVLADGDDFRFSTFGSGAAAMTGIEDGSGYLVGEGSHWVVYFGADDADATVARALELGGTLHRPAEDTPFGRLAQLVDPVGAAFRVMQEV
;
A
#
# COMPACT_ATOMS: atom_id res chain seq x y z
N MET A 1 17.03 12.49 -3.50
CA MET A 1 16.00 11.43 -3.52
C MET A 1 16.54 10.24 -2.76
N PRO A 2 16.01 9.92 -1.56
CA PRO A 2 16.40 8.71 -0.86
C PRO A 2 15.85 7.52 -1.64
N ARG A 3 16.75 6.71 -2.18
CA ARG A 3 16.40 5.41 -2.75
C ARG A 3 16.48 4.38 -1.63
N PRO A 4 15.50 3.46 -1.51
CA PRO A 4 15.65 2.34 -0.58
C PRO A 4 16.89 1.53 -0.95
N GLU A 5 17.87 1.45 -0.05
CA GLU A 5 19.08 0.62 -0.23
C GLU A 5 18.78 -0.82 0.22
N GLY A 6 18.14 -1.59 -0.66
CA GLY A 6 17.74 -2.97 -0.38
C GLY A 6 16.42 -3.05 0.39
N TYR A 7 15.85 -4.24 0.44
CA TYR A 7 14.60 -4.52 1.16
C TYR A 7 14.81 -5.73 2.05
N ARG A 8 14.42 -5.61 3.32
CA ARG A 8 14.34 -6.77 4.22
C ARG A 8 13.02 -7.51 3.94
N GLU A 9 12.99 -8.79 4.24
CA GLU A 9 11.78 -9.61 4.24
C GLU A 9 10.67 -8.88 5.00
N GLY A 10 9.45 -8.88 4.44
CA GLY A 10 8.28 -8.24 5.04
C GLY A 10 8.17 -6.71 4.90
N GLN A 11 9.18 -6.00 4.38
CA GLN A 11 9.06 -4.56 4.14
C GLN A 11 8.15 -4.25 2.95
N PRO A 12 7.32 -3.19 2.97
CA PRO A 12 6.65 -2.69 1.77
C PRO A 12 7.67 -2.41 0.66
N ARG A 13 7.46 -3.04 -0.48
CA ARG A 13 8.41 -3.02 -1.59
C ARG A 13 7.84 -2.48 -2.87
N TRP A 14 6.52 -2.65 -3.08
CA TRP A 14 5.84 -2.20 -4.26
C TRP A 14 4.37 -1.88 -3.98
N LEU A 15 3.79 -0.98 -4.78
CA LEU A 15 2.36 -0.70 -4.84
C LEU A 15 1.82 -1.04 -6.22
N GLU A 16 0.68 -1.70 -6.23
CA GLU A 16 -0.08 -1.94 -7.45
C GLU A 16 -1.50 -1.42 -7.30
N LEU A 17 -1.93 -0.51 -8.18
CA LEU A 17 -3.32 -0.13 -8.29
C LEU A 17 -4.02 -1.14 -9.22
N GLU A 18 -4.85 -2.00 -8.65
CA GLU A 18 -5.85 -2.75 -9.42
C GLU A 18 -6.98 -1.78 -9.77
N SER A 19 -7.32 -1.63 -11.06
CA SER A 19 -8.35 -0.70 -11.49
C SER A 19 -9.25 -1.26 -12.58
N THR A 20 -10.54 -0.99 -12.46
CA THR A 20 -11.54 -1.29 -13.50
C THR A 20 -11.46 -0.33 -14.68
N ASP A 21 -10.91 0.89 -14.47
CA ASP A 21 -10.66 1.91 -15.50
C ASP A 21 -9.25 2.52 -15.37
N PRO A 22 -8.17 1.80 -15.79
CA PRO A 22 -6.80 2.32 -15.75
C PRO A 22 -6.60 3.67 -16.44
N PRO A 23 -7.27 4.00 -17.57
CA PRO A 23 -7.21 5.34 -18.15
C PRO A 23 -7.71 6.46 -17.24
N ALA A 24 -8.77 6.24 -16.45
CA ALA A 24 -9.26 7.22 -15.49
C ALA A 24 -8.29 7.38 -14.32
N ALA A 25 -7.79 6.27 -13.76
CA ALA A 25 -6.77 6.28 -12.72
C ALA A 25 -5.49 7.00 -13.18
N ARG A 26 -4.99 6.70 -14.38
CA ARG A 26 -3.84 7.38 -14.98
C ARG A 26 -4.03 8.89 -15.05
N ARG A 27 -5.20 9.39 -15.49
CA ARG A 27 -5.47 10.83 -15.52
C ARG A 27 -5.42 11.43 -14.13
N PHE A 28 -6.13 10.80 -13.19
CA PHE A 28 -6.26 11.30 -11.83
C PHE A 28 -4.89 11.43 -11.15
N TYR A 29 -4.12 10.35 -11.06
CA TYR A 29 -2.82 10.38 -10.38
C TYR A 29 -1.77 11.19 -11.16
N GLY A 30 -1.86 11.24 -12.48
CA GLY A 30 -1.02 12.10 -13.31
C GLY A 30 -1.24 13.59 -13.03
N GLU A 31 -2.49 14.01 -12.86
CA GLU A 31 -2.83 15.41 -12.59
C GLU A 31 -2.75 15.77 -11.09
N LEU A 32 -2.92 14.78 -10.18
CA LEU A 32 -2.82 15.01 -8.74
C LEU A 32 -1.38 15.07 -8.26
N PHE A 33 -0.55 14.09 -8.65
CA PHE A 33 0.82 13.93 -8.16
C PHE A 33 1.90 14.22 -9.21
N GLY A 34 1.52 14.57 -10.44
CA GLY A 34 2.48 14.80 -11.52
C GLY A 34 3.13 13.52 -12.05
N TRP A 35 2.49 12.36 -11.83
CA TRP A 35 3.03 11.09 -12.31
C TRP A 35 3.09 11.02 -13.82
N GLN A 36 4.19 10.46 -14.32
CA GLN A 36 4.38 10.04 -15.69
C GLN A 36 4.14 8.53 -15.78
N PHE A 37 3.86 8.04 -17.00
CA PHE A 37 3.48 6.65 -17.18
C PHE A 37 4.26 6.03 -18.34
N ALA A 38 4.81 4.86 -18.11
CA ALA A 38 5.43 4.04 -19.14
C ALA A 38 4.65 2.72 -19.29
N GLU A 39 4.48 2.28 -20.54
CA GLU A 39 3.95 0.95 -20.78
C GLU A 39 5.02 -0.09 -20.44
N SER A 40 4.72 -1.01 -19.55
CA SER A 40 5.59 -2.14 -19.30
C SER A 40 5.52 -3.17 -20.43
N PRO A 41 6.65 -3.86 -20.75
CA PRO A 41 6.61 -4.95 -21.73
C PRO A 41 5.55 -5.99 -21.40
N PRO A 42 5.03 -6.73 -22.40
CA PRO A 42 3.65 -7.16 -22.48
C PRO A 42 3.22 -8.04 -21.31
N ARG A 43 2.44 -7.47 -20.42
CA ARG A 43 1.39 -8.20 -19.70
C ARG A 43 0.14 -8.20 -20.60
N ALA A 44 -0.50 -9.34 -20.73
CA ALA A 44 -1.85 -9.39 -21.32
C ALA A 44 -2.77 -8.51 -20.46
N GLY A 45 -3.23 -7.38 -21.01
CA GLY A 45 -4.13 -6.48 -20.30
C GLY A 45 -3.66 -5.03 -20.11
N GLY A 46 -2.41 -4.69 -20.46
CA GLY A 46 -1.87 -3.32 -20.31
C GLY A 46 -1.54 -2.99 -18.86
N HIS A 47 -0.27 -3.04 -18.50
CA HIS A 47 0.26 -2.59 -17.22
C HIS A 47 1.01 -1.27 -17.43
N LEU A 48 0.84 -0.32 -16.53
CA LEU A 48 1.53 0.96 -16.55
C LEU A 48 2.48 1.05 -15.35
N ASP A 49 3.73 1.34 -15.61
CA ASP A 49 4.65 1.81 -14.59
C ASP A 49 4.41 3.30 -14.32
N CYS A 50 4.21 3.66 -13.07
CA CYS A 50 4.01 5.04 -12.61
C CYS A 50 5.36 5.61 -12.16
N LEU A 51 5.73 6.79 -12.66
CA LEU A 51 6.99 7.43 -12.38
C LEU A 51 6.78 8.85 -11.82
N LEU A 52 7.55 9.20 -10.81
CA LEU A 52 7.66 10.56 -10.29
C LEU A 52 9.07 11.07 -10.57
N GLY A 53 9.19 12.11 -11.38
CA GLY A 53 10.51 12.62 -11.80
C GLY A 53 11.37 11.59 -12.53
N GLY A 54 10.76 10.60 -13.19
CA GLY A 54 11.45 9.51 -13.88
C GLY A 54 11.82 8.31 -13.01
N ALA A 55 11.48 8.31 -11.72
CA ALA A 55 11.73 7.22 -10.77
C ALA A 55 10.42 6.45 -10.47
N LEU A 56 10.49 5.12 -10.36
CA LEU A 56 9.34 4.25 -10.15
C LEU A 56 8.71 4.44 -8.76
N VAL A 57 7.38 4.63 -8.70
CA VAL A 57 6.61 4.82 -7.47
C VAL A 57 5.48 3.80 -7.29
N ALA A 58 4.90 3.28 -8.37
CA ALA A 58 3.79 2.32 -8.34
C ALA A 58 3.57 1.67 -9.70
N GLY A 59 2.64 0.70 -9.77
CA GLY A 59 2.08 0.18 -10.99
C GLY A 59 0.56 0.38 -11.06
N ILE A 60 0.00 0.38 -12.27
CA ILE A 60 -1.45 0.32 -12.49
C ILE A 60 -1.73 -0.85 -13.42
N SER A 61 -2.60 -1.75 -13.00
CA SER A 61 -3.08 -2.87 -13.80
C SER A 61 -4.61 -2.88 -13.91
N ARG A 62 -5.09 -3.46 -15.00
CA ARG A 62 -6.53 -3.73 -15.13
C ARG A 62 -6.92 -4.89 -14.23
N GLY A 63 -7.96 -4.71 -13.44
CA GLY A 63 -8.49 -5.71 -12.54
C GLY A 63 -10.01 -5.68 -12.43
N ALA A 64 -10.54 -6.46 -11.50
CA ALA A 64 -11.96 -6.57 -11.21
C ALA A 64 -12.42 -5.65 -10.06
N ALA A 65 -11.48 -4.99 -9.41
CA ALA A 65 -11.74 -4.07 -8.30
C ALA A 65 -10.89 -2.80 -8.45
N ASP A 66 -11.24 -1.78 -7.69
CA ASP A 66 -10.50 -0.51 -7.63
C ASP A 66 -9.90 -0.40 -6.21
N ARG A 67 -8.59 -0.69 -6.10
CA ARG A 67 -7.89 -0.71 -4.80
C ARG A 67 -6.39 -0.66 -4.96
N TRP A 68 -5.73 -0.09 -3.97
CA TRP A 68 -4.30 -0.21 -3.79
C TRP A 68 -3.93 -1.54 -3.13
N LEU A 69 -2.97 -2.24 -3.72
CA LEU A 69 -2.37 -3.46 -3.21
C LEU A 69 -0.96 -3.14 -2.71
N VAL A 70 -0.71 -3.35 -1.43
CA VAL A 70 0.63 -3.26 -0.85
C VAL A 70 1.31 -4.60 -1.02
N LEU A 71 2.48 -4.60 -1.66
CA LEU A 71 3.27 -5.79 -1.88
C LEU A 71 4.51 -5.75 -0.97
N LEU A 72 4.59 -6.70 -0.06
CA LEU A 72 5.68 -6.85 0.89
C LEU A 72 6.85 -7.61 0.23
N SER A 73 8.07 -7.31 0.61
CA SER A 73 9.26 -8.03 0.13
C SER A 73 9.21 -9.48 0.58
N VAL A 74 9.39 -10.41 -0.36
CA VAL A 74 9.53 -11.83 -0.09
C VAL A 74 10.70 -12.41 -0.90
N ASP A 75 11.49 -13.26 -0.27
CA ASP A 75 12.63 -13.91 -0.93
C ASP A 75 12.18 -15.07 -1.81
N ASP A 76 11.10 -15.79 -1.41
CA ASP A 76 10.50 -16.91 -2.14
C ASP A 76 8.97 -16.86 -2.04
N ALA A 77 8.31 -16.44 -3.13
CA ALA A 77 6.86 -16.28 -3.18
C ALA A 77 6.10 -17.61 -3.00
N GLU A 78 6.66 -18.76 -3.42
CA GLU A 78 6.02 -20.06 -3.27
C GLU A 78 6.12 -20.57 -1.82
N ALA A 79 7.27 -20.38 -1.18
CA ALA A 79 7.46 -20.69 0.23
C ALA A 79 6.56 -19.79 1.10
N THR A 80 6.48 -18.49 0.79
CA THR A 80 5.60 -17.55 1.49
C THR A 80 4.13 -17.93 1.31
N ALA A 81 3.71 -18.30 0.10
CA ALA A 81 2.34 -18.78 -0.16
C ALA A 81 2.00 -20.04 0.67
N THR A 82 2.95 -20.98 0.78
CA THR A 82 2.79 -22.17 1.58
C THR A 82 2.66 -21.84 3.07
N SER A 83 3.51 -20.95 3.58
CA SER A 83 3.45 -20.46 4.96
C SER A 83 2.13 -19.74 5.23
N ALA A 84 1.70 -18.85 4.33
CA ALA A 84 0.46 -18.11 4.46
C ALA A 84 -0.76 -19.04 4.54
N SER A 85 -0.81 -20.08 3.69
CA SER A 85 -1.86 -21.10 3.73
C SER A 85 -1.91 -21.81 5.08
N ALA A 86 -0.75 -22.16 5.63
CA ALA A 86 -0.66 -22.83 6.95
C ALA A 86 -1.10 -21.91 8.10
N HIS A 87 -1.08 -20.59 7.91
CA HIS A 87 -1.47 -19.59 8.91
C HIS A 87 -2.83 -18.92 8.60
N GLY A 88 -3.68 -19.57 7.80
CA GLY A 88 -5.08 -19.19 7.64
C GLY A 88 -5.35 -18.17 6.54
N ALA A 89 -4.40 -17.88 5.66
CA ALA A 89 -4.65 -17.02 4.50
C ALA A 89 -5.63 -17.65 3.51
N GLY A 90 -6.49 -16.80 2.94
CA GLY A 90 -7.41 -17.15 1.86
C GLY A 90 -6.95 -16.62 0.50
N ALA A 91 -7.67 -17.04 -0.55
CA ALA A 91 -7.58 -16.51 -1.92
C ALA A 91 -6.13 -16.35 -2.47
N ILE A 92 -5.26 -17.33 -2.19
CA ILE A 92 -3.83 -17.27 -2.55
C ILE A 92 -3.68 -17.44 -4.07
N THR A 93 -2.97 -16.52 -4.70
CA THR A 93 -2.61 -16.57 -6.13
C THR A 93 -1.17 -16.17 -6.34
N LEU A 94 -0.51 -16.79 -7.31
CA LEU A 94 0.85 -16.46 -7.76
C LEU A 94 0.78 -16.02 -9.22
N ASP A 95 1.36 -14.85 -9.51
CA ASP A 95 1.47 -14.31 -10.87
C ASP A 95 2.94 -14.05 -11.20
N ARG A 96 3.48 -14.89 -12.08
CA ARG A 96 4.86 -14.74 -12.59
C ARG A 96 4.90 -13.70 -13.70
N GLN A 97 5.57 -12.59 -13.43
CA GLN A 97 5.67 -11.45 -14.34
C GLN A 97 6.95 -11.47 -15.20
N GLY A 98 7.32 -12.66 -15.65
CA GLY A 98 8.55 -12.86 -16.42
C GLY A 98 9.80 -12.49 -15.61
N GLU A 99 10.71 -11.74 -16.22
CA GLU A 99 11.94 -11.30 -15.56
C GLU A 99 11.71 -10.21 -14.48
N ARG A 100 10.54 -9.57 -14.46
CA ARG A 100 10.24 -8.53 -13.47
C ARG A 100 10.20 -9.07 -12.04
N GLY A 101 9.66 -10.28 -11.88
CA GLY A 101 9.49 -10.92 -10.58
C GLY A 101 8.24 -11.78 -10.49
N THR A 102 7.90 -12.19 -9.27
CA THR A 102 6.67 -12.95 -8.98
C THR A 102 5.84 -12.21 -7.94
N MET A 103 4.59 -11.96 -8.25
CA MET A 103 3.61 -11.38 -7.34
C MET A 103 2.81 -12.50 -6.67
N LEU A 104 2.82 -12.52 -5.35
CA LEU A 104 1.90 -13.28 -4.52
C LEU A 104 0.75 -12.34 -4.13
N LEU A 105 -0.50 -12.78 -4.22
CA LEU A 105 -1.66 -12.11 -3.64
C LEU A 105 -2.41 -13.07 -2.75
N LEU A 106 -2.88 -12.58 -1.59
CA LEU A 106 -3.63 -13.35 -0.62
C LEU A 106 -4.56 -12.46 0.19
N ASP A 107 -5.56 -13.06 0.81
CA ASP A 107 -6.33 -12.43 1.88
C ASP A 107 -5.78 -12.97 3.21
N ASP A 108 -5.39 -12.08 4.13
CA ASP A 108 -4.96 -12.47 5.47
C ASP A 108 -6.13 -13.04 6.29
N PRO A 109 -5.90 -13.65 7.46
CA PRO A 109 -6.99 -14.24 8.27
C PRO A 109 -8.07 -13.25 8.69
N THR A 110 -7.80 -11.94 8.66
CA THR A 110 -8.76 -10.88 8.98
C THR A 110 -9.55 -10.40 7.77
N GLY A 111 -9.17 -10.87 6.57
CA GLY A 111 -9.77 -10.54 5.28
C GLY A 111 -9.09 -9.39 4.53
N ALA A 112 -8.00 -8.82 5.05
CA ALA A 112 -7.26 -7.79 4.33
C ALA A 112 -6.48 -8.39 3.16
N ARG A 113 -6.65 -7.77 1.96
CA ARG A 113 -5.92 -8.14 0.75
C ARG A 113 -4.52 -7.56 0.78
N VAL A 114 -3.51 -8.42 0.68
CA VAL A 114 -2.09 -8.06 0.69
C VAL A 114 -1.34 -8.88 -0.34
N GLY A 115 -0.16 -8.41 -0.74
CA GLY A 115 0.71 -9.17 -1.62
C GLY A 115 2.11 -9.39 -1.07
N GLY A 116 2.84 -10.29 -1.75
CA GLY A 116 4.29 -10.43 -1.67
C GLY A 116 4.91 -10.15 -3.03
N TRP A 117 6.07 -9.51 -3.05
CA TRP A 117 6.85 -9.28 -4.25
C TRP A 117 8.21 -9.96 -4.14
N GLN A 118 8.38 -11.05 -4.87
CA GLN A 118 9.70 -11.65 -5.12
C GLN A 118 10.30 -10.95 -6.32
N ALA A 119 11.27 -10.08 -6.07
CA ALA A 119 11.85 -9.25 -7.11
C ALA A 119 12.70 -10.03 -8.11
N GLY A 120 12.57 -9.62 -9.36
CA GLY A 120 13.50 -9.90 -10.44
C GLY A 120 14.18 -8.61 -10.89
N THR A 121 13.91 -8.18 -12.13
CA THR A 121 14.44 -6.91 -12.66
C THR A 121 13.71 -5.66 -12.16
N LEU A 122 12.50 -5.81 -11.55
CA LEU A 122 11.82 -4.75 -10.83
C LEU A 122 12.15 -4.85 -9.33
N PRO A 123 13.09 -4.03 -8.82
CA PRO A 123 13.56 -4.16 -7.44
C PRO A 123 12.57 -3.63 -6.41
N GLY A 124 11.62 -2.77 -6.79
CA GLY A 124 10.66 -2.08 -5.93
C GLY A 124 10.62 -0.58 -6.20
N PHE A 125 10.23 0.20 -5.19
CA PHE A 125 10.22 1.66 -5.27
C PHE A 125 11.60 2.24 -5.56
N GLU A 126 11.66 3.22 -6.46
CA GLU A 126 12.88 4.00 -6.69
C GLU A 126 12.84 5.35 -5.98
N VAL A 127 11.66 5.81 -5.56
CA VAL A 127 11.48 7.01 -4.73
C VAL A 127 10.37 6.78 -3.71
N MET A 128 10.61 7.23 -2.48
CA MET A 128 9.69 7.25 -1.34
C MET A 128 9.96 8.49 -0.50
N TRP A 129 9.02 8.83 0.40
CA TRP A 129 9.14 9.92 1.39
C TRP A 129 9.31 11.31 0.75
N GLU A 130 8.71 11.51 -0.42
CA GLU A 130 8.63 12.80 -1.09
C GLU A 130 7.17 13.08 -1.46
N PRO A 131 6.78 14.36 -1.67
CA PRO A 131 5.45 14.69 -2.16
C PRO A 131 5.12 13.94 -3.45
N GLY A 132 3.94 13.32 -3.48
CA GLY A 132 3.50 12.48 -4.60
C GLY A 132 4.09 11.07 -4.64
N SER A 133 4.94 10.68 -3.70
CA SER A 133 5.43 9.31 -3.54
C SER A 133 4.83 8.62 -2.31
N PRO A 134 4.90 7.28 -2.20
CA PRO A 134 4.49 6.59 -0.99
C PRO A 134 5.33 7.02 0.21
N VAL A 135 4.69 7.24 1.36
CA VAL A 135 5.36 7.66 2.61
C VAL A 135 5.07 6.74 3.78
N TRP A 136 3.90 6.07 3.77
CA TRP A 136 3.52 5.14 4.82
C TRP A 136 2.52 4.09 4.32
N PHE A 137 2.49 2.95 5.00
CA PHE A 137 1.57 1.85 4.75
C PHE A 137 1.09 1.27 6.06
N GLU A 138 -0.17 0.85 6.14
CA GLU A 138 -0.66 0.13 7.31
C GLU A 138 -1.81 -0.80 6.97
N THR A 139 -1.96 -1.86 7.75
CA THR A 139 -3.19 -2.64 7.75
C THR A 139 -4.05 -2.21 8.94
N VAL A 140 -5.32 -1.93 8.66
CA VAL A 140 -6.33 -1.69 9.67
C VAL A 140 -7.09 -2.99 9.87
N ALA A 141 -6.93 -3.62 11.03
CA ALA A 141 -7.42 -4.95 11.30
C ALA A 141 -8.59 -4.94 12.27
N ASN A 142 -9.65 -5.68 11.96
CA ASN A 142 -10.77 -5.92 12.86
C ASN A 142 -10.44 -6.95 13.96
N ASP A 143 -9.35 -7.72 13.78
CA ASP A 143 -8.75 -8.61 14.76
C ASP A 143 -7.23 -8.37 14.77
N PHE A 144 -6.81 -7.43 15.62
CA PHE A 144 -5.41 -7.02 15.77
C PHE A 144 -4.50 -8.18 16.14
N ALA A 145 -4.97 -9.11 16.99
CA ALA A 145 -4.16 -10.23 17.43
C ALA A 145 -3.93 -11.25 16.31
N ALA A 146 -4.99 -11.55 15.53
CA ALA A 146 -4.88 -12.44 14.39
C ALA A 146 -3.97 -11.85 13.30
N ALA A 147 -4.11 -10.56 12.98
CA ALA A 147 -3.24 -9.87 12.04
C ALA A 147 -1.78 -9.89 12.52
N SER A 148 -1.51 -9.49 13.76
CA SER A 148 -0.16 -9.49 14.34
C SER A 148 0.51 -10.87 14.27
N ALA A 149 -0.21 -11.93 14.63
CA ALA A 149 0.29 -13.31 14.55
C ALA A 149 0.60 -13.73 13.10
N PHE A 150 -0.27 -13.36 12.17
CA PHE A 150 -0.11 -13.67 10.75
C PHE A 150 1.12 -12.98 10.13
N TYR A 151 1.23 -11.64 10.27
CA TYR A 151 2.36 -10.91 9.68
C TYR A 151 3.71 -11.29 10.32
N THR A 152 3.72 -11.62 11.61
CA THR A 152 4.92 -12.18 12.28
C THR A 152 5.30 -13.54 11.70
N ALA A 153 4.35 -14.46 11.55
CA ALA A 153 4.65 -15.83 11.12
C ALA A 153 4.97 -15.93 9.61
N VAL A 154 4.33 -15.13 8.76
CA VAL A 154 4.41 -15.24 7.30
C VAL A 154 5.45 -14.30 6.70
N PHE A 155 5.55 -13.08 7.23
CA PHE A 155 6.42 -12.03 6.70
C PHE A 155 7.57 -11.64 7.64
N GLY A 156 7.74 -12.39 8.73
CA GLY A 156 8.87 -12.18 9.66
C GLY A 156 8.82 -10.86 10.42
N TRP A 157 7.62 -10.28 10.64
CA TRP A 157 7.52 -8.99 11.31
C TRP A 157 7.90 -9.08 12.79
N GLU A 158 8.87 -8.29 13.18
CA GLU A 158 9.19 -7.99 14.57
C GLU A 158 8.43 -6.71 14.94
N LEU A 159 7.30 -6.88 15.64
CA LEU A 159 6.39 -5.78 15.96
C LEU A 159 6.85 -5.03 17.20
N GLU A 160 6.95 -3.72 17.08
CA GLU A 160 7.14 -2.79 18.18
C GLU A 160 5.81 -2.11 18.52
N VAL A 161 5.40 -2.19 19.79
CA VAL A 161 4.16 -1.56 20.26
C VAL A 161 4.39 -0.05 20.39
N LEU A 162 3.69 0.73 19.56
CA LEU A 162 3.73 2.18 19.60
C LEU A 162 2.64 2.75 20.54
N ALA A 163 1.47 2.12 20.56
CA ALA A 163 0.36 2.44 21.45
C ALA A 163 -0.43 1.17 21.80
N ASP A 164 -0.88 1.06 23.04
CA ASP A 164 -1.71 -0.05 23.55
C ASP A 164 -2.75 0.48 24.55
N GLY A 165 -3.57 1.44 24.10
CA GLY A 165 -4.69 2.02 24.85
C GLY A 165 -6.03 1.51 24.35
N ASP A 166 -7.10 1.76 25.14
CA ASP A 166 -8.46 1.37 24.78
C ASP A 166 -8.98 2.12 23.54
N ASP A 167 -8.53 3.37 23.34
CA ASP A 167 -8.97 4.21 22.22
C ASP A 167 -8.08 4.06 20.97
N PHE A 168 -6.82 3.64 21.13
CA PHE A 168 -5.87 3.50 20.04
C PHE A 168 -4.82 2.43 20.36
N ARG A 169 -4.76 1.40 19.50
CA ARG A 169 -3.73 0.36 19.54
C ARG A 169 -3.03 0.29 18.19
N PHE A 170 -1.71 0.36 18.24
CA PHE A 170 -0.89 0.38 17.04
C PHE A 170 0.47 -0.25 17.27
N SER A 171 0.89 -1.10 16.34
CA SER A 171 2.25 -1.67 16.32
C SER A 171 2.91 -1.45 14.97
N THR A 172 4.22 -1.21 14.96
CA THR A 172 5.00 -1.00 13.76
C THR A 172 5.95 -2.16 13.48
N PHE A 173 6.22 -2.41 12.21
CA PHE A 173 7.34 -3.24 11.78
C PHE A 173 8.58 -2.36 11.64
N GLY A 174 9.54 -2.59 12.53
CA GLY A 174 10.68 -1.72 12.75
C GLY A 174 10.36 -0.58 13.72
N SER A 175 11.38 0.19 14.10
CA SER A 175 11.29 1.25 15.08
C SER A 175 11.83 2.59 14.58
N GLY A 176 11.27 3.69 15.11
CA GLY A 176 11.69 5.06 14.78
C GLY A 176 11.69 5.30 13.26
N ALA A 177 12.76 5.89 12.73
CA ALA A 177 12.91 6.19 11.31
C ALA A 177 13.04 4.95 10.40
N ALA A 178 13.20 3.74 10.98
CA ALA A 178 13.25 2.50 10.21
C ALA A 178 11.86 1.84 10.07
N ALA A 179 10.85 2.33 10.77
CA ALA A 179 9.47 1.88 10.60
C ALA A 179 8.94 2.37 9.24
N MET A 180 8.33 1.46 8.49
CA MET A 180 7.74 1.76 7.18
C MET A 180 6.26 1.36 7.10
N THR A 181 5.81 0.54 8.03
CA THR A 181 4.48 -0.05 8.03
C THR A 181 4.06 -0.46 9.43
N GLY A 182 2.76 -0.66 9.63
CA GLY A 182 2.23 -1.09 10.92
C GLY A 182 0.86 -1.75 10.82
N ILE A 183 0.34 -2.10 12.00
CA ILE A 183 -0.99 -2.66 12.20
C ILE A 183 -1.74 -1.74 13.14
N GLU A 184 -2.89 -1.25 12.70
CA GLU A 184 -3.84 -0.48 13.50
C GLU A 184 -4.99 -1.39 13.94
N ASP A 185 -5.39 -1.29 15.20
CA ASP A 185 -6.60 -1.96 15.71
C ASP A 185 -7.85 -1.20 15.26
N GLY A 186 -8.52 -1.72 14.26
CA GLY A 186 -9.77 -1.19 13.73
C GLY A 186 -11.02 -1.74 14.41
N SER A 187 -10.91 -2.63 15.39
CA SER A 187 -12.05 -3.35 15.98
C SER A 187 -13.12 -2.42 16.58
N GLY A 188 -12.71 -1.23 17.03
CA GLY A 188 -13.59 -0.23 17.63
C GLY A 188 -14.42 0.57 16.61
N TYR A 189 -14.01 0.65 15.33
CA TYR A 189 -14.64 1.52 14.34
C TYR A 189 -14.92 0.89 12.97
N LEU A 190 -14.30 -0.26 12.64
CA LEU A 190 -14.59 -1.02 11.41
C LEU A 190 -15.91 -1.82 11.54
N VAL A 191 -16.97 -1.18 11.99
CA VAL A 191 -18.26 -1.88 12.21
C VAL A 191 -18.92 -2.17 10.84
N GLY A 192 -18.85 -3.44 10.43
CA GLY A 192 -19.39 -3.89 9.15
C GLY A 192 -18.48 -3.67 7.95
N GLU A 193 -17.30 -3.08 8.16
CA GLU A 193 -16.23 -2.99 7.17
C GLU A 193 -15.19 -4.08 7.43
N GLY A 194 -14.57 -4.61 6.38
CA GLY A 194 -13.50 -5.58 6.48
C GLY A 194 -12.15 -4.93 6.81
N SER A 195 -11.24 -5.73 7.33
CA SER A 195 -9.84 -5.32 7.43
C SER A 195 -9.29 -4.97 6.06
N HIS A 196 -8.42 -3.97 5.99
CA HIS A 196 -7.87 -3.49 4.72
C HIS A 196 -6.51 -2.82 4.90
N TRP A 197 -5.76 -2.76 3.80
CA TRP A 197 -4.54 -1.99 3.73
C TRP A 197 -4.82 -0.56 3.30
N VAL A 198 -4.04 0.35 3.87
CA VAL A 198 -4.07 1.79 3.58
C VAL A 198 -2.69 2.21 3.08
N VAL A 199 -2.66 3.00 2.01
CA VAL A 199 -1.46 3.64 1.50
C VAL A 199 -1.55 5.15 1.74
N TYR A 200 -0.41 5.74 2.11
CA TYR A 200 -0.27 7.19 2.28
C TYR A 200 0.69 7.73 1.23
N PHE A 201 0.27 8.77 0.55
CA PHE A 201 1.13 9.54 -0.34
C PHE A 201 1.50 10.87 0.30
N GLY A 202 2.76 11.27 0.17
CA GLY A 202 3.25 12.55 0.65
C GLY A 202 2.58 13.73 -0.05
N ALA A 203 2.41 14.81 0.68
CA ALA A 203 1.89 16.07 0.16
C ALA A 203 2.67 17.24 0.77
N ASP A 204 3.01 18.26 -0.04
CA ASP A 204 3.55 19.53 0.47
C ASP A 204 2.50 20.32 1.26
N ASP A 205 1.23 20.20 0.83
CA ASP A 205 0.05 20.84 1.43
C ASP A 205 -1.14 19.88 1.30
N ALA A 206 -1.58 19.32 2.43
CA ALA A 206 -2.66 18.35 2.45
C ALA A 206 -4.01 18.95 2.03
N ASP A 207 -4.31 20.20 2.44
CA ASP A 207 -5.56 20.87 2.08
C ASP A 207 -5.61 21.20 0.58
N ALA A 208 -4.51 21.69 0.01
CA ALA A 208 -4.41 21.95 -1.43
C ALA A 208 -4.51 20.64 -2.23
N THR A 209 -3.90 19.55 -1.75
CA THR A 209 -3.99 18.24 -2.39
C THR A 209 -5.42 17.69 -2.35
N VAL A 210 -6.12 17.84 -1.21
CA VAL A 210 -7.54 17.51 -1.09
C VAL A 210 -8.39 18.32 -2.08
N ALA A 211 -8.22 19.64 -2.13
CA ALA A 211 -8.94 20.50 -3.06
C ALA A 211 -8.72 20.05 -4.51
N ARG A 212 -7.47 19.77 -4.88
CA ARG A 212 -7.13 19.31 -6.22
C ARG A 212 -7.74 17.92 -6.53
N ALA A 213 -7.71 16.99 -5.60
CA ALA A 213 -8.33 15.67 -5.78
C ALA A 213 -9.84 15.77 -6.06
N LEU A 214 -10.53 16.66 -5.35
CA LEU A 214 -11.96 16.91 -5.55
C LEU A 214 -12.26 17.52 -6.93
N GLU A 215 -11.45 18.49 -7.40
CA GLU A 215 -11.55 19.04 -8.76
C GLU A 215 -11.37 17.97 -9.84
N LEU A 216 -10.56 16.96 -9.58
CA LEU A 216 -10.28 15.85 -10.49
C LEU A 216 -11.32 14.72 -10.41
N GLY A 217 -12.39 14.89 -9.62
CA GLY A 217 -13.50 13.95 -9.49
C GLY A 217 -13.32 12.89 -8.40
N GLY A 218 -12.30 13.01 -7.57
CA GLY A 218 -12.17 12.21 -6.34
C GLY A 218 -13.20 12.61 -5.29
N THR A 219 -13.30 11.83 -4.23
CA THR A 219 -14.20 12.06 -3.09
C THR A 219 -13.42 12.18 -1.79
N LEU A 220 -13.86 13.09 -0.93
CA LEU A 220 -13.32 13.24 0.42
C LEU A 220 -14.04 12.28 1.37
N HIS A 221 -13.28 11.38 2.00
CA HIS A 221 -13.81 10.44 2.98
C HIS A 221 -13.59 10.93 4.42
N ARG A 222 -12.37 11.44 4.72
CA ARG A 222 -12.07 12.13 5.97
C ARG A 222 -11.35 13.45 5.66
N PRO A 223 -11.80 14.57 6.25
CA PRO A 223 -11.16 15.87 6.03
C PRO A 223 -9.72 15.87 6.59
N ALA A 224 -8.93 16.85 6.16
CA ALA A 224 -7.58 17.01 6.67
C ALA A 224 -7.59 17.40 8.16
N GLU A 225 -6.92 16.60 8.97
CA GLU A 225 -6.82 16.76 10.42
C GLU A 225 -5.36 16.72 10.85
N ASP A 226 -5.01 17.53 11.84
CA ASP A 226 -3.68 17.49 12.44
C ASP A 226 -3.58 16.31 13.42
N THR A 227 -2.57 15.48 13.24
CA THR A 227 -2.26 14.32 14.07
C THR A 227 -0.82 14.39 14.56
N PRO A 228 -0.42 13.56 15.54
CA PRO A 228 0.98 13.44 15.94
C PRO A 228 1.93 13.02 14.83
N PHE A 229 1.39 12.48 13.71
CA PHE A 229 2.15 11.96 12.57
C PHE A 229 2.16 12.92 11.37
N GLY A 230 1.47 14.05 11.46
CA GLY A 230 1.31 15.01 10.38
C GLY A 230 -0.15 15.36 10.13
N ARG A 231 -0.39 16.19 9.11
CA ARG A 231 -1.73 16.53 8.65
C ARG A 231 -2.20 15.50 7.64
N LEU A 232 -3.26 14.75 7.98
CA LEU A 232 -3.74 13.59 7.26
C LEU A 232 -5.14 13.83 6.69
N ALA A 233 -5.40 13.39 5.45
CA ALA A 233 -6.74 13.31 4.88
C ALA A 233 -6.95 11.97 4.20
N GLN A 234 -8.20 11.48 4.16
CA GLN A 234 -8.56 10.26 3.42
C GLN A 234 -9.42 10.60 2.22
N LEU A 235 -9.01 10.09 1.08
CA LEU A 235 -9.59 10.33 -0.23
C LEU A 235 -9.95 9.00 -0.90
N VAL A 236 -10.85 9.08 -1.87
CA VAL A 236 -11.15 8.00 -2.82
C VAL A 236 -10.99 8.58 -4.21
N ASP A 237 -10.29 7.90 -5.08
CA ASP A 237 -10.11 8.31 -6.47
C ASP A 237 -11.43 8.16 -7.29
N PRO A 238 -11.52 8.69 -8.52
CA PRO A 238 -12.76 8.65 -9.30
C PRO A 238 -13.24 7.24 -9.67
N VAL A 239 -12.40 6.22 -9.53
CA VAL A 239 -12.78 4.82 -9.84
C VAL A 239 -13.12 4.01 -8.60
N GLY A 240 -12.75 4.48 -7.39
CA GLY A 240 -13.14 3.86 -6.13
C GLY A 240 -12.00 3.42 -5.22
N ALA A 241 -10.74 3.62 -5.63
CA ALA A 241 -9.60 3.26 -4.80
C ALA A 241 -9.35 4.30 -3.70
N ALA A 242 -9.36 3.83 -2.44
CA ALA A 242 -9.09 4.66 -1.28
C ALA A 242 -7.59 4.84 -1.06
N PHE A 243 -7.18 6.04 -0.63
CA PHE A 243 -5.82 6.37 -0.24
C PHE A 243 -5.83 7.51 0.77
N ARG A 244 -4.71 7.71 1.45
CA ARG A 244 -4.51 8.86 2.32
C ARG A 244 -3.41 9.77 1.77
N VAL A 245 -3.50 11.05 2.09
CA VAL A 245 -2.41 12.02 1.90
C VAL A 245 -1.87 12.44 3.24
N MET A 246 -0.55 12.63 3.32
CA MET A 246 0.15 13.01 4.53
C MET A 246 1.09 14.16 4.24
N GLN A 247 0.90 15.27 4.95
CA GLN A 247 1.83 16.38 5.02
C GLN A 247 2.60 16.25 6.35
N GLU A 248 3.92 16.13 6.27
CA GLU A 248 4.77 16.15 7.46
C GLU A 248 4.71 17.52 8.14
N VAL A 249 4.84 17.54 9.47
CA VAL A 249 4.83 18.78 10.28
C VAL A 249 6.20 19.43 10.31
#